data_edb7b367359efc120d7f769e87c3d397
#
_entry.id   edb7b367359efc120d7f769e87c3d397
#
_cell.length_a   1.000
_cell.length_b   1.000
_cell.length_c   1.000
_cell.angle_alpha   90.00
_cell.angle_beta   90.00
_cell.angle_gamma   90.00
#
_symmetry.space_group_name_H-M   'P 1'
#
loop_
_entity.id
_entity.type
_entity.pdbx_description
1 polymer ?
#
loop_
_entity_poly.entity_id
_entity_poly.type
_entity_poly.pdbx_seq_one_letter_code
_entity_poly.pdbx_strand_id
1 'polypeptide(L)'
;MCKAIEHRGPDGTRTMIRDSVAFGHTRLSVIDTETGWQPLINEDESIFVILNGEIYNFQSLRKELEAKGHQFRTASDTEVIVHLYEDEGLDFVKQLEGMFAIALWDESNNRLVLARDRIGKKPLYYT
;
A
#
# COMPACT_ATOMS: atom_id res chain seq x y z
N MET A 1 5.42 -4.81 -17.90
CA MET A 1 6.10 -4.16 -16.78
C MET A 1 6.42 -5.14 -15.67
N CYS A 2 5.47 -5.85 -15.05
CA CYS A 2 5.74 -6.83 -13.97
C CYS A 2 6.78 -7.90 -14.35
N LYS A 3 6.72 -8.45 -15.57
CA LYS A 3 7.69 -9.44 -16.05
C LYS A 3 9.14 -8.95 -15.99
N ALA A 4 9.38 -7.66 -16.20
CA ALA A 4 10.74 -7.09 -16.13
C ALA A 4 11.32 -7.01 -14.70
N ILE A 5 10.48 -7.07 -13.68
CA ILE A 5 10.85 -7.01 -12.26
C ILE A 5 10.52 -8.30 -11.49
N GLU A 6 10.20 -9.39 -12.19
CA GLU A 6 9.82 -10.67 -11.60
C GLU A 6 10.91 -11.22 -10.66
N HIS A 7 12.19 -11.00 -11.00
CA HIS A 7 13.33 -11.36 -10.15
C HIS A 7 13.36 -10.67 -8.78
N ARG A 8 12.61 -9.56 -8.61
CA ARG A 8 12.49 -8.81 -7.36
C ARG A 8 11.38 -9.35 -6.45
N GLY A 9 10.44 -10.10 -7.01
CA GLY A 9 9.30 -10.65 -6.30
C GLY A 9 8.93 -12.04 -6.83
N PRO A 10 9.72 -13.08 -6.47
CA PRO A 10 9.58 -14.42 -7.04
C PRO A 10 8.33 -15.17 -6.55
N ASP A 11 7.67 -14.70 -5.49
CA ASP A 11 6.52 -15.39 -4.89
C ASP A 11 5.24 -15.26 -5.73
N GLY A 12 5.23 -14.31 -6.67
CA GLY A 12 4.15 -14.17 -7.64
C GLY A 12 3.89 -12.74 -8.07
N THR A 13 2.97 -12.60 -9.00
CA THR A 13 2.59 -11.33 -9.60
C THR A 13 1.08 -11.17 -9.58
N ARG A 14 0.61 -10.00 -9.17
CA ARG A 14 -0.79 -9.57 -9.36
C ARG A 14 -0.87 -8.28 -10.14
N THR A 15 -1.92 -8.17 -10.92
CA THR A 15 -2.26 -6.95 -11.65
C THR A 15 -3.71 -6.57 -11.35
N MET A 16 -3.96 -5.28 -11.29
CA MET A 16 -5.29 -4.71 -11.17
C MET A 16 -5.44 -3.61 -12.21
N ILE A 17 -6.55 -3.59 -12.91
CA ILE A 17 -6.89 -2.57 -13.88
C ILE A 17 -8.23 -1.96 -13.46
N ARG A 18 -8.26 -0.64 -13.34
CA ARG A 18 -9.45 0.19 -13.21
C ARG A 18 -9.46 1.20 -14.36
N ASP A 19 -10.55 1.91 -14.55
CA ASP A 19 -10.77 2.76 -15.74
C ASP A 19 -9.57 3.63 -16.13
N SER A 20 -8.95 4.30 -15.15
CA SER A 20 -7.88 5.28 -15.38
C SER A 20 -6.51 4.82 -14.89
N VAL A 21 -6.41 3.67 -14.20
CA VAL A 21 -5.17 3.21 -13.58
C VAL A 21 -4.96 1.71 -13.72
N ALA A 22 -3.71 1.31 -13.84
CA ALA A 22 -3.31 -0.09 -13.78
C ALA A 22 -2.18 -0.25 -12.75
N PHE A 23 -2.37 -1.14 -11.78
CA PHE A 23 -1.33 -1.56 -10.84
C PHE A 23 -0.78 -2.93 -11.20
N GLY A 24 0.53 -3.07 -11.04
CA GLY A 24 1.20 -4.35 -11.13
C GLY A 24 2.19 -4.50 -9.97
N HIS A 25 2.10 -5.60 -9.24
CA HIS A 25 2.94 -5.90 -8.10
C HIS A 25 3.57 -7.28 -8.22
N THR A 26 4.89 -7.35 -8.06
CA THR A 26 5.63 -8.60 -7.90
C THR A 26 6.02 -8.73 -6.43
N ARG A 27 5.70 -9.87 -5.83
CA ARG A 27 5.76 -10.06 -4.38
C ARG A 27 7.00 -10.81 -3.94
N LEU A 28 7.66 -10.27 -2.92
CA LEU A 28 8.53 -10.99 -2.00
C LEU A 28 7.88 -10.95 -0.61
N SER A 29 7.34 -12.08 -0.16
CA SER A 29 6.55 -12.16 1.06
C SER A 29 7.42 -12.08 2.30
N VAL A 30 7.17 -11.09 3.16
CA VAL A 30 7.85 -10.90 4.45
C VAL A 30 6.85 -10.89 5.59
N ILE A 31 5.79 -10.09 5.47
CA ILE A 31 4.68 -10.00 6.42
C ILE A 31 3.43 -10.50 5.74
N ASP A 32 2.60 -11.27 6.46
CA ASP A 32 1.35 -11.85 5.99
C ASP A 32 1.50 -12.58 4.63
N THR A 33 2.13 -13.74 4.69
CA THR A 33 2.43 -14.54 3.48
C THR A 33 1.19 -15.07 2.78
N GLU A 34 0.05 -15.16 3.47
CA GLU A 34 -1.18 -15.76 2.95
C GLU A 34 -2.14 -14.71 2.37
N THR A 35 -2.48 -13.66 3.12
CA THR A 35 -3.53 -12.71 2.76
C THR A 35 -3.04 -11.36 2.26
N GLY A 36 -1.82 -10.94 2.58
CA GLY A 36 -1.23 -9.65 2.23
C GLY A 36 -0.86 -9.47 0.74
N TRP A 37 -1.64 -10.02 -0.18
CA TRP A 37 -1.45 -9.85 -1.61
C TRP A 37 -1.89 -8.46 -2.07
N GLN A 38 -0.96 -7.72 -2.66
CA GLN A 38 -1.21 -6.38 -3.17
C GLN A 38 -1.71 -6.38 -4.63
N PRO A 39 -2.49 -5.37 -5.05
CA PRO A 39 -2.90 -4.20 -4.27
C PRO A 39 -3.84 -4.55 -3.12
N LEU A 40 -3.73 -3.81 -1.99
CA LEU A 40 -4.70 -3.85 -0.92
C LEU A 40 -5.71 -2.71 -1.06
N ILE A 41 -6.90 -2.91 -0.52
CA ILE A 41 -8.05 -2.04 -0.71
C ILE A 41 -8.73 -1.74 0.63
N ASN A 42 -9.41 -0.59 0.72
CA ASN A 42 -10.27 -0.24 1.84
C ASN A 42 -11.63 -0.98 1.77
N GLU A 43 -12.54 -0.70 2.70
CA GLU A 43 -13.80 -1.42 2.87
C GLU A 43 -14.75 -1.28 1.68
N ASP A 44 -14.85 -0.08 1.10
CA ASP A 44 -15.75 0.25 -0.01
C ASP A 44 -15.10 0.13 -1.39
N GLU A 45 -13.84 -0.33 -1.43
CA GLU A 45 -13.06 -0.53 -2.65
C GLU A 45 -12.80 0.75 -3.47
N SER A 46 -12.80 1.91 -2.83
CA SER A 46 -12.52 3.19 -3.46
C SER A 46 -11.03 3.59 -3.40
N ILE A 47 -10.24 2.97 -2.51
CA ILE A 47 -8.82 3.25 -2.32
C ILE A 47 -8.01 1.98 -2.48
N PHE A 48 -6.97 2.07 -3.31
CA PHE A 48 -6.06 0.96 -3.64
C PHE A 48 -4.63 1.34 -3.37
N VAL A 49 -3.84 0.45 -2.78
CA VAL A 49 -2.44 0.72 -2.46
C VAL A 49 -1.52 -0.42 -2.85
N ILE A 50 -0.35 -0.07 -3.36
CA ILE A 50 0.82 -0.95 -3.44
C ILE A 50 1.97 -0.34 -2.67
N LEU A 51 2.73 -1.18 -1.99
CA LEU A 51 3.88 -0.84 -1.15
C LEU A 51 5.09 -1.66 -1.58
N ASN A 52 6.19 -0.99 -1.85
CA ASN A 52 7.52 -1.59 -1.82
C ASN A 52 8.20 -1.13 -0.54
N GLY A 53 8.19 -1.96 0.49
CA GLY A 53 8.75 -1.57 1.78
C GLY A 53 8.18 -2.32 2.96
N GLU A 54 8.24 -1.67 4.12
CA GLU A 54 7.74 -2.17 5.39
C GLU A 54 7.37 -0.99 6.30
N ILE A 55 6.19 -1.04 6.89
CA ILE A 55 5.70 -0.05 7.87
C ILE A 55 5.92 -0.61 9.28
N TYR A 56 6.90 -0.08 9.99
CA TYR A 56 7.34 -0.65 11.28
C TYR A 56 6.32 -0.46 12.39
N ASN A 57 5.61 0.67 12.40
CA ASN A 57 4.62 1.00 13.43
C ASN A 57 3.19 0.53 13.07
N PHE A 58 3.02 -0.37 12.11
CA PHE A 58 1.70 -0.79 11.62
C PHE A 58 0.79 -1.38 12.70
N GLN A 59 1.36 -2.06 13.71
CA GLN A 59 0.56 -2.68 14.77
C GLN A 59 -0.11 -1.64 15.69
N SER A 60 0.57 -0.53 15.99
CA SER A 60 -0.02 0.57 16.77
C SER A 60 -1.06 1.33 15.95
N LEU A 61 -0.73 1.65 14.68
CA LEU A 61 -1.66 2.30 13.77
C LEU A 61 -2.93 1.47 13.56
N ARG A 62 -2.79 0.16 13.39
CA ARG A 62 -3.93 -0.75 13.25
C ARG A 62 -4.87 -0.68 14.45
N LYS A 63 -4.35 -0.74 15.68
CA LYS A 63 -5.16 -0.63 16.90
C LYS A 63 -5.94 0.68 16.98
N GLU A 64 -5.31 1.78 16.60
CA GLU A 64 -5.93 3.10 16.57
C GLU A 64 -7.04 3.18 15.54
N LEU A 65 -6.80 2.66 14.33
CA LEU A 65 -7.76 2.62 13.23
C LEU A 65 -8.94 1.68 13.54
N GLU A 66 -8.69 0.51 14.11
CA GLU A 66 -9.74 -0.41 14.59
C GLU A 66 -10.61 0.24 15.67
N ALA A 67 -10.01 1.02 16.58
CA ALA A 67 -10.76 1.78 17.59
C ALA A 67 -11.64 2.90 16.99
N LYS A 68 -11.27 3.41 15.81
CA LYS A 68 -12.07 4.37 15.04
C LYS A 68 -13.15 3.69 14.17
N GLY A 69 -13.15 2.37 14.06
CA GLY A 69 -14.17 1.60 13.36
C GLY A 69 -13.74 0.98 12.03
N HIS A 70 -12.49 1.16 11.61
CA HIS A 70 -11.96 0.52 10.39
C HIS A 70 -11.90 -1.01 10.53
N GLN A 71 -12.18 -1.70 9.44
CA GLN A 71 -12.22 -3.17 9.39
C GLN A 71 -11.08 -3.70 8.51
N PHE A 72 -10.14 -4.37 9.14
CA PHE A 72 -9.01 -4.99 8.46
C PHE A 72 -9.36 -6.39 7.96
N ARG A 73 -8.96 -6.68 6.73
CA ARG A 73 -9.15 -7.99 6.08
C ARG A 73 -7.90 -8.85 6.08
N THR A 74 -6.73 -8.23 6.29
CA THR A 74 -5.43 -8.90 6.26
C THR A 74 -4.64 -8.63 7.53
N ALA A 75 -3.52 -9.32 7.72
CA ALA A 75 -2.55 -9.02 8.76
C ALA A 75 -1.35 -8.20 8.23
N SER A 76 -1.46 -7.69 6.99
CA SER A 76 -0.40 -6.95 6.32
C SER A 76 -0.20 -5.56 6.91
N ASP A 77 1.07 -5.16 6.99
CA ASP A 77 1.47 -3.78 7.31
C ASP A 77 1.01 -2.77 6.25
N THR A 78 0.79 -3.21 5.03
CA THR A 78 0.36 -2.37 3.92
C THR A 78 -1.08 -1.86 4.08
N GLU A 79 -1.97 -2.64 4.71
CA GLU A 79 -3.39 -2.30 4.82
C GLU A 79 -3.65 -1.05 5.68
N VAL A 80 -2.80 -0.76 6.68
CA VAL A 80 -2.94 0.45 7.48
C VAL A 80 -2.90 1.74 6.64
N ILE A 81 -2.27 1.68 5.46
CA ILE A 81 -2.09 2.86 4.60
C ILE A 81 -3.42 3.34 4.02
N VAL A 82 -4.29 2.43 3.56
CA VAL A 82 -5.59 2.82 2.98
C VAL A 82 -6.47 3.46 4.04
N HIS A 83 -6.54 2.88 5.24
CA HIS A 83 -7.34 3.40 6.34
C HIS A 83 -6.80 4.72 6.91
N LEU A 84 -5.48 4.88 7.01
CA LEU A 84 -4.87 6.16 7.37
C LEU A 84 -5.18 7.25 6.33
N TYR A 85 -5.15 6.90 5.04
CA TYR A 85 -5.47 7.86 3.99
C TYR A 85 -6.95 8.31 4.06
N GLU A 86 -7.88 7.43 4.44
CA GLU A 86 -9.28 7.78 4.67
C GLU A 86 -9.41 8.84 5.77
N ASP A 87 -8.71 8.67 6.88
CA ASP A 87 -8.78 9.57 8.02
C ASP A 87 -8.03 10.89 7.81
N GLU A 88 -6.83 10.83 7.26
CA GLU A 88 -5.85 11.94 7.28
C GLU A 88 -5.60 12.55 5.89
N GLY A 89 -6.19 11.96 4.83
CA GLY A 89 -5.90 12.38 3.47
C GLY A 89 -4.40 12.31 3.16
N LEU A 90 -3.86 13.33 2.51
CA LEU A 90 -2.45 13.36 2.12
C LEU A 90 -1.46 13.40 3.30
N ASP A 91 -1.93 13.73 4.49
CA ASP A 91 -1.10 13.80 5.69
C ASP A 91 -0.79 12.43 6.31
N PHE A 92 -1.42 11.36 5.81
CA PHE A 92 -1.19 9.98 6.25
C PHE A 92 0.29 9.59 6.33
N VAL A 93 1.11 10.09 5.39
CA VAL A 93 2.55 9.80 5.32
C VAL A 93 3.33 10.28 6.55
N LYS A 94 2.80 11.27 7.28
CA LYS A 94 3.45 11.83 8.47
C LYS A 94 3.44 10.87 9.64
N GLN A 95 2.48 9.94 9.68
CA GLN A 95 2.31 8.96 10.73
C GLN A 95 3.07 7.65 10.45
N LEU A 96 3.57 7.45 9.23
CA LEU A 96 4.28 6.24 8.87
C LEU A 96 5.73 6.24 9.35
N GLU A 97 6.11 5.18 10.05
CA GLU A 97 7.48 4.87 10.38
C GLU A 97 7.91 3.62 9.62
N GLY A 98 8.94 3.74 8.79
CA GLY A 98 9.35 2.60 7.97
C GLY A 98 10.23 2.98 6.79
N MET A 99 10.44 2.02 5.93
CA MET A 99 11.09 2.19 4.64
C MET A 99 10.06 1.88 3.55
N PHE A 100 9.76 2.84 2.68
CA PHE A 100 8.66 2.65 1.74
C PHE A 100 8.77 3.47 0.46
N ALA A 101 8.25 2.89 -0.60
CA ALA A 101 7.75 3.55 -1.79
C ALA A 101 6.30 3.09 -1.98
N ILE A 102 5.38 4.03 -2.00
CA ILE A 102 3.93 3.82 -2.03
C ILE A 102 3.38 4.38 -3.33
N ALA A 103 2.47 3.63 -3.96
CA ALA A 103 1.53 4.16 -4.94
C ALA A 103 0.11 3.84 -4.46
N LEU A 104 -0.70 4.88 -4.29
CA LEU A 104 -2.08 4.81 -3.83
C LEU A 104 -2.98 5.47 -4.86
N TRP A 105 -4.06 4.81 -5.20
CA TRP A 105 -5.11 5.32 -6.06
C TRP A 105 -6.38 5.58 -5.27
N ASP A 106 -6.86 6.80 -5.34
CA ASP A 106 -8.13 7.25 -4.79
C ASP A 106 -9.10 7.45 -5.97
N GLU A 107 -10.00 6.51 -6.14
CA GLU A 107 -10.95 6.49 -7.26
C GLU A 107 -11.96 7.62 -7.15
N SER A 108 -12.43 7.91 -5.94
CA SER A 108 -13.42 8.96 -5.68
C SER A 108 -12.91 10.35 -6.07
N ASN A 109 -11.62 10.60 -5.88
CA ASN A 109 -10.98 11.87 -6.22
C ASN A 109 -10.20 11.82 -7.55
N ASN A 110 -10.20 10.68 -8.25
CA ASN A 110 -9.42 10.44 -9.47
C ASN A 110 -7.95 10.85 -9.27
N ARG A 111 -7.33 10.39 -8.18
CA ARG A 111 -6.02 10.85 -7.71
C ARG A 111 -5.04 9.72 -7.52
N LEU A 112 -3.88 9.81 -8.16
CA LEU A 112 -2.71 8.98 -7.85
C LEU A 112 -1.81 9.71 -6.85
N VAL A 113 -1.55 9.06 -5.72
CA VAL A 113 -0.61 9.54 -4.70
C VAL A 113 0.64 8.67 -4.75
N LEU A 114 1.79 9.32 -4.91
CA LEU A 114 3.10 8.68 -4.82
C LEU A 114 3.82 9.22 -3.58
N ALA A 115 4.31 8.32 -2.74
CA ALA A 115 5.03 8.68 -1.53
C ALA A 115 6.27 7.82 -1.35
N ARG A 116 7.29 8.38 -0.68
CA ARG A 116 8.57 7.73 -0.43
C ARG A 116 9.04 8.06 0.97
N ASP A 117 9.75 7.14 1.62
CA ASP A 117 10.34 7.37 2.93
C ASP A 117 11.34 8.54 2.91
N ARG A 118 11.50 9.20 4.08
CA ARG A 118 12.25 10.46 4.22
C ARG A 118 13.71 10.38 3.77
N ILE A 119 14.35 9.23 3.96
CA ILE A 119 15.75 9.01 3.57
C ILE A 119 15.87 8.35 2.19
N GLY A 120 14.76 7.99 1.58
CA GLY A 120 14.73 7.39 0.25
C GLY A 120 15.31 5.99 0.18
N LYS A 121 15.11 5.18 1.21
CA LYS A 121 15.64 3.82 1.25
C LYS A 121 15.04 2.94 0.15
N LYS A 122 13.76 3.13 -0.14
CA LYS A 122 13.12 2.46 -1.27
C LYS A 122 13.11 3.39 -2.49
N PRO A 123 13.51 2.88 -3.67
CA PRO A 123 13.48 3.70 -4.90
C PRO A 123 12.04 3.96 -5.36
N LEU A 124 11.79 5.15 -5.86
CA LEU A 124 10.56 5.55 -6.53
C LEU A 124 10.92 6.36 -7.77
N TYR A 125 10.42 5.94 -8.92
CA TYR A 125 10.64 6.59 -10.21
C TYR A 125 9.28 6.90 -10.86
N TYR A 126 9.18 8.06 -11.47
CA TYR A 126 8.01 8.49 -12.27
C TYR A 126 8.46 9.29 -13.49
N THR A 127 7.63 9.33 -14.52
CA THR A 127 7.87 10.10 -15.75
C THR A 127 6.62 10.86 -16.15
#